data_9c1f254fcc59d843ee8209c58d61502a
#
_entry.id   9c1f254fcc59d843ee8209c58d61502a
#
_cell.length_a   1.000
_cell.length_b   1.000
_cell.length_c   1.000
_cell.angle_alpha   90.00
_cell.angle_beta   90.00
_cell.angle_gamma   90.00
#
_symmetry.space_group_name_H-M   'P 1'
#
loop_
_entity.id
_entity.type
_entity.pdbx_description
1 polymer ?
#
loop_
_entity_poly.entity_id
_entity_poly.type
_entity_poly.pdbx_seq_one_letter_code
_entity_poly.pdbx_strand_id
1 'polypeptide(L)'
;VVHGGEHFSEATLITPQVKEAIMECTVLAPLHNPANLQGIEDCELQLPGVPQVAVFDTAFHQTMDEEAYLYAIPYRYYKQFGIRRYGFHGTSHQYVSRRAADILGKPYESLKL
;
A
#
# COMPACT_ATOMS: atom_id res chain seq x y z
N VAL A 1 7.15 -1.97 2.32
CA VAL A 1 7.09 -0.75 1.48
C VAL A 1 5.95 0.12 1.96
N VAL A 2 6.18 1.42 2.14
CA VAL A 2 5.13 2.28 2.71
C VAL A 2 4.06 2.60 1.66
N HIS A 3 4.40 3.23 0.56
CA HIS A 3 3.39 3.69 -0.39
C HIS A 3 3.38 2.89 -1.68
N GLY A 4 2.24 2.26 -1.97
CA GLY A 4 1.99 1.52 -3.21
C GLY A 4 1.21 2.30 -4.27
N GLY A 5 0.80 3.54 -3.98
CA GLY A 5 -0.03 4.34 -4.86
C GLY A 5 -1.35 3.63 -5.20
N GLU A 6 -1.82 3.80 -6.40
CA GLU A 6 -2.97 3.08 -6.95
C GLU A 6 -2.58 1.77 -7.66
N HIS A 7 -1.27 1.48 -7.75
CA HIS A 7 -0.76 0.31 -8.49
C HIS A 7 -0.87 -1.00 -7.70
N PHE A 8 -0.85 -0.93 -6.37
CA PHE A 8 -0.73 -2.12 -5.54
C PHE A 8 -1.87 -2.21 -4.51
N SER A 9 -2.68 -3.26 -4.65
CA SER A 9 -3.78 -3.62 -3.73
C SER A 9 -3.51 -4.90 -2.94
N GLU A 10 -2.39 -5.58 -3.23
CA GLU A 10 -2.02 -6.84 -2.59
C GLU A 10 -0.50 -7.01 -2.52
N ALA A 11 -0.06 -8.05 -1.79
CA ALA A 11 1.36 -8.42 -1.76
C ALA A 11 1.84 -8.84 -3.14
N THR A 12 2.98 -8.29 -3.59
CA THR A 12 3.45 -8.42 -4.96
C THR A 12 4.91 -8.88 -5.01
N LEU A 13 5.20 -9.85 -5.88
CA LEU A 13 6.58 -10.28 -6.13
C LEU A 13 7.40 -9.12 -6.72
N ILE A 14 8.56 -8.85 -6.14
CA ILE A 14 9.42 -7.75 -6.59
C ILE A 14 10.10 -8.14 -7.90
N THR A 15 9.85 -7.32 -8.91
CA THR A 15 10.49 -7.35 -10.23
C THR A 15 11.08 -5.97 -10.52
N PRO A 16 11.90 -5.79 -11.59
CA PRO A 16 12.36 -4.47 -12.01
C PRO A 16 11.21 -3.47 -12.19
N GLN A 17 10.09 -3.90 -12.79
CA GLN A 17 8.90 -3.05 -13.03
C GLN A 17 8.23 -2.65 -11.71
N VAL A 18 8.19 -3.55 -10.72
CA VAL A 18 7.67 -3.24 -9.38
C VAL A 18 8.56 -2.23 -8.68
N LYS A 19 9.89 -2.31 -8.82
CA LYS A 19 10.82 -1.31 -8.26
C LYS A 19 10.61 0.07 -8.90
N GLU A 20 10.41 0.14 -10.21
CA GLU A 20 10.07 1.40 -10.90
C GLU A 20 8.78 2.01 -10.35
N ALA A 21 7.71 1.23 -10.21
CA ALA A 21 6.45 1.71 -9.66
C ALA A 21 6.57 2.16 -8.19
N ILE A 22 7.39 1.48 -7.38
CA ILE A 22 7.71 1.92 -6.01
C ILE A 22 8.46 3.26 -6.04
N MET A 23 9.38 3.45 -6.99
CA MET A 23 10.11 4.71 -7.16
C MET A 23 9.18 5.85 -7.56
N GLU A 24 8.24 5.64 -8.47
CA GLU A 24 7.22 6.63 -8.85
C GLU A 24 6.40 7.10 -7.65
N CYS A 25 6.10 6.20 -6.71
CA CYS A 25 5.40 6.55 -5.47
C CYS A 25 6.24 7.38 -4.49
N THR A 26 7.50 7.66 -4.78
CA THR A 26 8.36 8.51 -3.93
C THR A 26 7.78 9.91 -3.73
N VAL A 27 7.08 10.46 -4.72
CA VAL A 27 6.42 11.76 -4.59
C VAL A 27 5.35 11.79 -3.51
N LEU A 28 4.75 10.62 -3.20
CA LEU A 28 3.72 10.46 -2.17
C LEU A 28 4.32 10.09 -0.79
N ALA A 29 5.51 9.51 -0.78
CA ALA A 29 6.21 9.10 0.44
C ALA A 29 7.73 9.34 0.35
N PRO A 30 8.17 10.59 0.25
CA PRO A 30 9.58 10.94 -0.01
C PRO A 30 10.54 10.55 1.12
N LEU A 31 10.04 10.38 2.33
CA LEU A 31 10.84 9.97 3.49
C LEU A 31 10.94 8.44 3.63
N HIS A 32 10.10 7.67 2.94
CA HIS A 32 9.99 6.23 3.15
C HIS A 32 10.36 5.40 1.92
N ASN A 33 9.75 5.67 0.77
CA ASN A 33 9.94 4.82 -0.40
C ASN A 33 11.39 4.72 -0.88
N PRO A 34 12.20 5.78 -0.89
CA PRO A 34 13.62 5.66 -1.23
C PRO A 34 14.39 4.70 -0.32
N ALA A 35 14.15 4.78 0.99
CA ALA A 35 14.77 3.87 1.96
C ALA A 35 14.26 2.42 1.80
N ASN A 36 13.00 2.24 1.44
CA ASN A 36 12.46 0.91 1.14
C ASN A 36 13.11 0.30 -0.10
N LEU A 37 13.31 1.08 -1.17
CA LEU A 37 14.03 0.63 -2.37
C LEU A 37 15.48 0.25 -2.05
N GLN A 38 16.19 1.05 -1.29
CA GLN A 38 17.54 0.72 -0.84
C GLN A 38 17.56 -0.61 -0.09
N GLY A 39 16.62 -0.84 0.83
CA GLY A 39 16.51 -2.11 1.55
C GLY A 39 16.24 -3.32 0.63
N ILE A 40 15.44 -3.14 -0.42
CA ILE A 40 15.21 -4.18 -1.43
C ILE A 40 16.51 -4.50 -2.17
N GLU A 41 17.24 -3.48 -2.62
CA GLU A 41 18.51 -3.64 -3.35
C GLU A 41 19.60 -4.27 -2.46
N ASP A 42 19.68 -3.87 -1.20
CA ASP A 42 20.59 -4.49 -0.25
C ASP A 42 20.28 -5.98 -0.04
N CYS A 43 18.99 -6.35 0.02
CA CYS A 43 18.57 -7.75 0.10
C CYS A 43 18.91 -8.53 -1.18
N GLU A 44 18.76 -7.94 -2.35
CA GLU A 44 19.17 -8.56 -3.62
C GLU A 44 20.67 -8.88 -3.65
N LEU A 45 21.49 -7.97 -3.11
CA LEU A 45 22.94 -8.15 -3.04
C LEU A 45 23.35 -9.21 -2.01
N GLN A 46 22.74 -9.23 -0.84
CA GLN A 46 23.09 -10.16 0.23
C GLN A 46 22.50 -11.56 0.04
N LEU A 47 21.36 -11.67 -0.64
CA LEU A 47 20.61 -12.90 -0.84
C LEU A 47 20.30 -13.09 -2.33
N PRO A 48 21.32 -13.27 -3.19
CA PRO A 48 21.11 -13.38 -4.63
C PRO A 48 20.22 -14.58 -4.98
N GLY A 49 19.22 -14.33 -5.84
CA GLY A 49 18.30 -15.37 -6.31
C GLY A 49 17.17 -15.73 -5.35
N VAL A 50 17.12 -15.13 -4.15
CA VAL A 50 15.99 -15.30 -3.25
C VAL A 50 14.85 -14.36 -3.67
N PRO A 51 13.63 -14.89 -3.94
CA PRO A 51 12.50 -14.07 -4.28
C PRO A 51 12.11 -13.12 -3.12
N GLN A 52 11.82 -11.87 -3.44
CA GLN A 52 11.33 -10.89 -2.49
C GLN A 52 9.88 -10.54 -2.80
N VAL A 53 9.09 -10.29 -1.76
CA VAL A 53 7.68 -9.88 -1.86
C VAL A 53 7.51 -8.53 -1.17
N ALA A 54 6.95 -7.56 -1.89
CA ALA A 54 6.57 -6.28 -1.33
C ALA A 54 5.17 -6.37 -0.71
N VAL A 55 5.04 -5.94 0.54
CA VAL A 55 3.76 -5.70 1.22
C VAL A 55 3.64 -4.20 1.41
N PHE A 56 2.55 -3.61 0.93
CA PHE A 56 2.36 -2.17 0.92
C PHE A 56 1.44 -1.72 2.05
N ASP A 57 1.87 -0.69 2.76
CA ASP A 57 1.13 -0.14 3.90
C ASP A 57 -0.21 0.50 3.48
N THR A 58 -0.33 0.87 2.21
CA THR A 58 -1.53 1.45 1.61
C THR A 58 -2.47 0.43 0.96
N ALA A 59 -2.05 -0.83 0.77
CA ALA A 59 -2.76 -1.80 -0.06
C ALA A 59 -4.16 -2.15 0.48
N PHE A 60 -4.29 -2.35 1.79
CA PHE A 60 -5.56 -2.71 2.43
C PHE A 60 -6.66 -1.66 2.18
N HIS A 61 -6.29 -0.39 2.07
CA HIS A 61 -7.21 0.74 1.88
C HIS A 61 -7.56 1.00 0.41
N GLN A 62 -7.07 0.21 -0.53
CA GLN A 62 -7.40 0.36 -1.96
C GLN A 62 -8.84 -0.05 -2.30
N THR A 63 -9.57 -0.59 -1.34
CA THR A 63 -11.00 -0.88 -1.45
C THR A 63 -11.92 0.32 -1.16
N MET A 64 -11.37 1.50 -0.82
CA MET A 64 -12.17 2.70 -0.62
C MET A 64 -12.90 3.09 -1.91
N ASP A 65 -14.18 3.42 -1.79
CA ASP A 65 -14.99 3.94 -2.89
C ASP A 65 -14.52 5.35 -3.31
N GLU A 66 -14.85 5.75 -4.54
CA GLU A 66 -14.41 7.03 -5.12
C GLU A 66 -14.85 8.22 -4.26
N GLU A 67 -16.06 8.20 -3.72
CA GLU A 67 -16.55 9.25 -2.82
C GLU A 67 -15.76 9.35 -1.51
N ALA A 68 -15.11 8.26 -1.09
CA ALA A 68 -14.31 8.23 0.13
C ALA A 68 -12.88 8.69 -0.10
N TYR A 69 -12.29 8.42 -1.27
CA TYR A 69 -10.90 8.79 -1.51
C TYR A 69 -10.70 10.11 -2.23
N LEU A 70 -11.68 10.63 -2.99
CA LEU A 70 -11.55 11.92 -3.65
C LEU A 70 -11.68 13.09 -2.65
N TYR A 71 -10.84 14.10 -2.85
CA TYR A 71 -10.99 15.37 -2.16
C TYR A 71 -11.91 16.31 -2.94
N ALA A 72 -12.62 17.20 -2.23
CA ALA A 72 -13.49 18.22 -2.82
C ALA A 72 -12.67 19.39 -3.42
N ILE A 73 -11.79 19.05 -4.36
CA ILE A 73 -10.94 19.97 -5.13
C ILE A 73 -11.11 19.64 -6.63
N PRO A 74 -10.66 20.51 -7.55
CA PRO A 74 -10.82 20.22 -8.97
C PRO A 74 -10.26 18.84 -9.36
N TYR A 75 -11.08 18.01 -9.99
CA TYR A 75 -10.79 16.61 -10.36
C TYR A 75 -9.51 16.42 -11.16
N ARG A 76 -9.08 17.47 -11.91
CA ARG A 76 -7.80 17.44 -12.64
C ARG A 76 -6.59 17.14 -11.77
N TYR A 77 -6.60 17.53 -10.50
CA TYR A 77 -5.49 17.25 -9.57
C TYR A 77 -5.36 15.77 -9.26
N TYR A 78 -6.48 15.08 -9.11
CA TYR A 78 -6.46 13.62 -9.03
C TYR A 78 -5.93 12.99 -10.32
N LYS A 79 -6.49 13.40 -11.48
CA LYS A 79 -6.11 12.81 -12.77
C LYS A 79 -4.66 13.04 -13.16
N GLN A 80 -4.12 14.21 -12.87
CA GLN A 80 -2.76 14.59 -13.30
C GLN A 80 -1.68 14.20 -12.29
N PHE A 81 -2.02 14.19 -11.00
CA PHE A 81 -1.03 14.08 -9.92
C PHE A 81 -1.35 12.98 -8.89
N GLY A 82 -2.43 12.24 -9.07
CA GLY A 82 -2.85 11.22 -8.12
C GLY A 82 -3.22 11.76 -6.73
N ILE A 83 -3.62 13.05 -6.65
CA ILE A 83 -3.98 13.68 -5.37
C ILE A 83 -5.33 13.16 -4.92
N ARG A 84 -5.30 12.27 -3.94
CA ARG A 84 -6.45 11.62 -3.33
C ARG A 84 -6.11 11.22 -1.89
N ARG A 85 -7.11 10.77 -1.15
CA ARG A 85 -6.88 10.12 0.15
C ARG A 85 -6.30 8.72 -0.08
N TYR A 86 -5.25 8.42 0.68
CA TYR A 86 -4.73 7.08 0.89
C TYR A 86 -4.85 6.73 2.37
N GLY A 87 -4.94 5.45 2.71
CA GLY A 87 -4.84 4.98 4.07
C GLY A 87 -3.47 4.34 4.32
N PHE A 88 -3.02 4.37 5.57
CA PHE A 88 -1.74 3.77 6.00
C PHE A 88 -1.98 2.74 7.09
N HIS A 89 -0.90 2.06 7.51
CA HIS A 89 -0.97 0.97 8.50
C HIS A 89 -1.94 -0.15 8.08
N GLY A 90 -2.08 -0.36 6.77
CA GLY A 90 -3.07 -1.26 6.20
C GLY A 90 -2.94 -2.69 6.68
N THR A 91 -1.72 -3.22 6.75
CA THR A 91 -1.46 -4.56 7.30
C THR A 91 -1.90 -4.68 8.76
N SER A 92 -1.66 -3.65 9.57
CA SER A 92 -2.09 -3.61 10.96
C SER A 92 -3.62 -3.55 11.08
N HIS A 93 -4.26 -2.64 10.35
CA HIS A 93 -5.73 -2.54 10.36
C HIS A 93 -6.40 -3.83 9.87
N GLN A 94 -5.88 -4.43 8.82
CA GLN A 94 -6.38 -5.71 8.32
C GLN A 94 -6.28 -6.82 9.36
N TYR A 95 -5.14 -6.94 10.02
CA TYR A 95 -4.92 -7.94 11.05
C TYR A 95 -5.85 -7.71 12.26
N VAL A 96 -5.85 -6.50 12.80
CA VAL A 96 -6.60 -6.17 14.02
C VAL A 96 -8.10 -6.32 13.80
N SER A 97 -8.63 -5.86 12.66
CA SER A 97 -10.06 -5.96 12.37
C SER A 97 -10.51 -7.41 12.19
N ARG A 98 -9.73 -8.24 11.48
CA ARG A 98 -10.01 -9.69 11.37
C ARG A 98 -9.93 -10.39 12.72
N ARG A 99 -8.91 -10.06 13.51
CA ARG A 99 -8.76 -10.64 14.85
C ARG A 99 -9.90 -10.25 15.79
N ALA A 100 -10.41 -9.03 15.69
CA ALA A 100 -11.59 -8.60 16.44
C ALA A 100 -12.83 -9.42 16.06
N ALA A 101 -13.04 -9.67 14.76
CA ALA A 101 -14.14 -10.52 14.29
C ALA A 101 -14.05 -11.94 14.87
N ASP A 102 -12.85 -12.54 14.85
CA ASP A 102 -12.61 -13.87 15.43
C ASP A 102 -12.94 -13.90 16.92
N ILE A 103 -12.47 -12.92 17.69
CA ILE A 103 -12.72 -12.83 19.15
C ILE A 103 -14.21 -12.66 19.44
N LEU A 104 -14.92 -11.88 18.63
CA LEU A 104 -16.36 -11.66 18.77
C LEU A 104 -17.20 -12.83 18.26
N GLY A 105 -16.61 -13.79 17.57
CA GLY A 105 -17.30 -14.91 16.93
C GLY A 105 -18.33 -14.48 15.89
N LYS A 106 -18.05 -13.39 15.16
CA LYS A 106 -18.95 -12.81 14.16
C LYS A 106 -18.31 -12.77 12.77
N PRO A 107 -19.11 -12.92 11.70
CA PRO A 107 -18.60 -12.72 10.34
C PRO A 107 -18.00 -11.32 10.20
N TYR A 108 -16.82 -11.23 9.57
CA TYR A 108 -16.07 -9.97 9.40
C TYR A 108 -16.93 -8.88 8.74
N GLU A 109 -17.67 -9.25 7.69
CA GLU A 109 -18.50 -8.36 6.89
C GLU A 109 -19.73 -7.82 7.66
N SER A 110 -20.08 -8.42 8.79
CA SER A 110 -21.18 -7.97 9.63
C SER A 110 -20.79 -6.89 10.64
N LEU A 111 -19.49 -6.59 10.73
CA LEU A 111 -18.95 -5.67 11.73
C LEU A 111 -18.66 -4.31 11.09
N LYS A 112 -18.87 -3.26 11.87
CA LYS A 112 -18.45 -1.89 11.55
C LYS A 112 -17.21 -1.59 12.40
N LEU A 113 -16.05 -1.92 11.84
CA LEU A 113 -14.73 -1.78 12.46
C LEU A 113 -13.97 -0.61 11.86
#